data_f3b6f8c9c2c1b2ccd71c1de2d2dba453
#
_entry.id   f3b6f8c9c2c1b2ccd71c1de2d2dba453
#
_cell.length_a   1.000
_cell.length_b   1.000
_cell.length_c   1.000
_cell.angle_alpha   90.00
_cell.angle_beta   90.00
_cell.angle_gamma   90.00
#
_symmetry.space_group_name_H-M   'P 1'
#
loop_
_entity.id
_entity.type
_entity.pdbx_description
1 polymer ?
#
loop_
_entity_poly.entity_id
_entity_poly.type
_entity_poly.pdbx_seq_one_letter_code
_entity_poly.pdbx_strand_id
1 'polypeptide(L)'
;MTILLLGGNGLLGHNVLRQLLQQGHKVHALVRNPLSLHIDDFPDYKTLLTVFKGSLLNDSDLDKAAEGCDAVVNCAGVTDMSLLRYEDYLPVNRDLCIRLLQLMNRTGISRLVHTSTANTIGYGTPDACADEQAPMQPPFSRSYYALSKRAGEEPLLQAASQHPDWHIVIVNPGFMVGAYDTKPSSGKLLLSGYRKAVMPVPKGGKSFIHVADAAVAIANALTRGTSGQRYLLTGQNLSLKQFYRVQARTCNYRQCLLLLPDWLLAAAGRCGDLLRLCGLRTQLSTRNVRQLMVCEYYDNSRAVADLAMPQTDIAQAVKDFYSWYLPCKKQ
;
A
#
# COMPACT_ATOMS: atom_id res chain seq x y z
N MET A 1 22.40 -3.55 -7.77
CA MET A 1 21.65 -4.82 -7.78
C MET A 1 20.71 -4.85 -8.97
N THR A 2 20.39 -6.04 -9.47
CA THR A 2 19.26 -6.26 -10.37
C THR A 2 18.06 -6.75 -9.55
N ILE A 3 16.92 -6.08 -9.66
CA ILE A 3 15.77 -6.26 -8.75
C ILE A 3 14.54 -6.64 -9.54
N LEU A 4 13.92 -7.78 -9.22
CA LEU A 4 12.59 -8.13 -9.72
C LEU A 4 11.54 -7.31 -8.96
N LEU A 5 10.84 -6.42 -9.66
CA LEU A 5 9.74 -5.63 -9.13
C LEU A 5 8.39 -6.17 -9.60
N LEU A 6 7.54 -6.54 -8.65
CA LEU A 6 6.17 -6.97 -8.87
C LEU A 6 5.20 -5.85 -8.45
N GLY A 7 4.17 -5.61 -9.26
CA GLY A 7 3.19 -4.56 -8.98
C GLY A 7 3.65 -3.14 -9.32
N GLY A 8 4.66 -2.98 -10.18
CA GLY A 8 5.23 -1.69 -10.59
C GLY A 8 4.24 -0.69 -11.21
N ASN A 9 3.06 -1.12 -11.62
CA ASN A 9 2.01 -0.28 -12.22
C ASN A 9 0.94 0.22 -11.22
N GLY A 10 1.13 -0.01 -9.92
CA GLY A 10 0.28 0.55 -8.85
C GLY A 10 0.89 1.82 -8.25
N LEU A 11 0.11 2.57 -7.46
CA LEU A 11 0.56 3.78 -6.78
C LEU A 11 1.93 3.59 -6.09
N LEU A 12 2.04 2.63 -5.20
CA LEU A 12 3.28 2.37 -4.48
C LEU A 12 4.37 1.80 -5.41
N GLY A 13 4.04 0.79 -6.22
CA GLY A 13 5.01 0.13 -7.08
C GLY A 13 5.65 1.06 -8.10
N HIS A 14 4.91 2.04 -8.65
CA HIS A 14 5.46 3.04 -9.55
C HIS A 14 6.46 3.97 -8.84
N ASN A 15 6.13 4.43 -7.63
CA ASN A 15 7.05 5.24 -6.83
C ASN A 15 8.28 4.43 -6.39
N VAL A 16 8.13 3.13 -6.08
CA VAL A 16 9.26 2.23 -5.79
C VAL A 16 10.13 2.02 -7.03
N LEU A 17 9.52 1.80 -8.20
CA LEU A 17 10.26 1.71 -9.46
C LEU A 17 11.15 2.94 -9.67
N ARG A 18 10.55 4.13 -9.53
CA ARG A 18 11.26 5.40 -9.65
C ARG A 18 12.43 5.50 -8.67
N GLN A 19 12.19 5.15 -7.41
CA GLN A 19 13.20 5.20 -6.36
C GLN A 19 14.37 4.25 -6.63
N LEU A 20 14.08 3.02 -7.05
CA LEU A 20 15.11 2.03 -7.38
C LEU A 20 15.98 2.47 -8.56
N LEU A 21 15.36 3.01 -9.62
CA LEU A 21 16.07 3.54 -10.78
C LEU A 21 16.93 4.74 -10.42
N GLN A 22 16.43 5.68 -9.59
CA GLN A 22 17.20 6.83 -9.08
C GLN A 22 18.43 6.41 -8.25
N GLN A 23 18.34 5.27 -7.56
CA GLN A 23 19.47 4.69 -6.83
C GLN A 23 20.44 3.89 -7.72
N GLY A 24 20.22 3.86 -9.05
CA GLY A 24 21.08 3.17 -10.02
C GLY A 24 20.90 1.66 -10.06
N HIS A 25 19.81 1.13 -9.52
CA HIS A 25 19.50 -0.30 -9.61
C HIS A 25 18.97 -0.66 -11.01
N LYS A 26 19.33 -1.85 -11.51
CA LYS A 26 18.63 -2.46 -12.65
C LYS A 26 17.31 -3.04 -12.15
N VAL A 27 16.23 -2.81 -12.88
CA VAL A 27 14.90 -3.28 -12.49
C VAL A 27 14.29 -4.13 -13.59
N HIS A 28 13.92 -5.35 -13.25
CA HIS A 28 13.06 -6.22 -14.04
C HIS A 28 11.61 -6.06 -13.56
N ALA A 29 10.76 -5.42 -14.35
CA ALA A 29 9.37 -5.19 -13.98
C ALA A 29 8.45 -6.21 -14.67
N LEU A 30 7.83 -7.12 -13.90
CA LEU A 30 6.86 -8.07 -14.42
C LEU A 30 5.45 -7.48 -14.35
N VAL A 31 4.81 -7.30 -15.51
CA VAL A 31 3.48 -6.71 -15.64
C VAL A 31 2.64 -7.43 -16.69
N ARG A 32 1.32 -7.48 -16.48
CA ARG A 32 0.38 -8.07 -17.47
C ARG A 32 0.26 -7.25 -18.75
N ASN A 33 0.29 -5.93 -18.60
CA ASN A 33 0.25 -4.99 -19.72
C ASN A 33 1.40 -3.98 -19.58
N PRO A 34 2.44 -4.04 -20.44
CA PRO A 34 3.59 -3.11 -20.41
C PRO A 34 3.18 -1.64 -20.49
N LEU A 35 2.15 -1.29 -21.24
CA LEU A 35 1.67 0.09 -21.38
C LEU A 35 1.18 0.68 -20.06
N SER A 36 0.77 -0.16 -19.11
CA SER A 36 0.32 0.30 -17.78
C SER A 36 1.46 0.76 -16.87
N LEU A 37 2.71 0.60 -17.29
CA LEU A 37 3.88 0.99 -16.48
C LEU A 37 4.29 2.44 -16.68
N HIS A 38 3.74 3.12 -17.70
CA HIS A 38 4.07 4.52 -18.02
C HIS A 38 5.59 4.76 -18.11
N ILE A 39 6.26 3.99 -18.99
CA ILE A 39 7.73 3.98 -19.15
C ILE A 39 8.28 5.36 -19.55
N ASP A 40 7.47 6.16 -20.23
CA ASP A 40 7.84 7.53 -20.64
C ASP A 40 8.09 8.47 -19.46
N ASP A 41 7.64 8.11 -18.25
CA ASP A 41 7.97 8.83 -17.03
C ASP A 41 9.46 8.64 -16.61
N PHE A 42 10.20 7.75 -17.31
CA PHE A 42 11.57 7.35 -16.98
C PHE A 42 12.55 7.46 -18.17
N PRO A 43 12.62 8.58 -18.89
CA PRO A 43 13.43 8.67 -20.12
C PRO A 43 14.92 8.43 -19.87
N ASP A 44 15.44 8.88 -18.73
CA ASP A 44 16.86 8.78 -18.37
C ASP A 44 17.28 7.40 -17.88
N TYR A 45 16.32 6.49 -17.61
CA TYR A 45 16.57 5.19 -16.98
C TYR A 45 16.26 4.00 -17.90
N LYS A 46 16.08 4.22 -19.20
CA LYS A 46 15.73 3.17 -20.18
C LYS A 46 16.69 1.97 -20.17
N THR A 47 17.97 2.22 -19.91
CA THR A 47 19.01 1.18 -19.84
C THR A 47 18.99 0.36 -18.56
N LEU A 48 18.32 0.87 -17.51
CA LEU A 48 18.20 0.23 -16.20
C LEU A 48 16.89 -0.54 -16.03
N LEU A 49 15.90 -0.31 -16.92
CA LEU A 49 14.57 -0.91 -16.82
C LEU A 49 14.34 -1.95 -17.93
N THR A 50 14.10 -3.18 -17.54
CA THR A 50 13.63 -4.25 -18.43
C THR A 50 12.19 -4.63 -18.05
N VAL A 51 11.30 -4.61 -19.04
CA VAL A 51 9.88 -4.91 -18.81
C VAL A 51 9.54 -6.29 -19.35
N PHE A 52 9.05 -7.15 -18.49
CA PHE A 52 8.56 -8.48 -18.81
C PHE A 52 7.03 -8.48 -18.86
N LYS A 53 6.46 -8.94 -19.96
CA LYS A 53 5.02 -9.18 -20.06
C LYS A 53 4.70 -10.58 -19.56
N GLY A 54 3.88 -10.69 -18.52
CA GLY A 54 3.51 -11.98 -17.94
C GLY A 54 2.59 -11.85 -16.74
N SER A 55 2.30 -13.00 -16.13
CA SER A 55 1.43 -13.12 -14.96
C SER A 55 2.24 -13.44 -13.70
N LEU A 56 1.94 -12.75 -12.61
CA LEU A 56 2.49 -13.02 -11.26
C LEU A 56 2.11 -14.43 -10.74
N LEU A 57 1.10 -15.06 -11.34
CA LEU A 57 0.59 -16.36 -10.94
C LEU A 57 1.09 -17.49 -11.86
N ASN A 58 1.99 -17.17 -12.77
CA ASN A 58 2.63 -18.15 -13.67
C ASN A 58 4.12 -18.26 -13.28
N ASP A 59 4.56 -19.46 -12.88
CA ASP A 59 5.91 -19.69 -12.42
C ASP A 59 6.95 -19.49 -13.52
N SER A 60 6.66 -19.86 -14.78
CA SER A 60 7.57 -19.63 -15.92
C SER A 60 7.78 -18.14 -16.21
N ASP A 61 6.74 -17.30 -16.03
CA ASP A 61 6.87 -15.86 -16.21
C ASP A 61 7.69 -15.23 -15.06
N LEU A 62 7.50 -15.73 -13.83
CA LEU A 62 8.29 -15.32 -12.67
C LEU A 62 9.77 -15.71 -12.85
N ASP A 63 10.05 -16.96 -13.25
CA ASP A 63 11.41 -17.47 -13.44
C ASP A 63 12.16 -16.65 -14.51
N LYS A 64 11.53 -16.39 -15.67
CA LYS A 64 12.09 -15.55 -16.73
C LYS A 64 12.40 -14.12 -16.28
N ALA A 65 11.48 -13.51 -15.52
CA ALA A 65 11.67 -12.14 -15.05
C ALA A 65 12.72 -12.06 -13.92
N ALA A 66 12.90 -13.14 -13.15
CA ALA A 66 13.87 -13.24 -12.06
C ALA A 66 15.29 -13.60 -12.53
N GLU A 67 15.49 -13.98 -13.80
CA GLU A 67 16.79 -14.37 -14.31
C GLU A 67 17.82 -13.23 -14.12
N GLY A 68 18.93 -13.53 -13.44
CA GLY A 68 19.97 -12.56 -13.11
C GLY A 68 19.60 -11.51 -12.07
N CYS A 69 18.50 -11.69 -11.34
CA CYS A 69 18.12 -10.81 -10.24
C CYS A 69 18.80 -11.20 -8.92
N ASP A 70 19.17 -10.18 -8.14
CA ASP A 70 19.75 -10.31 -6.80
C ASP A 70 18.68 -10.28 -5.70
N ALA A 71 17.52 -9.68 -5.99
CA ALA A 71 16.47 -9.42 -5.00
C ALA A 71 15.08 -9.33 -5.64
N VAL A 72 14.05 -9.51 -4.81
CA VAL A 72 12.64 -9.30 -5.18
C VAL A 72 12.03 -8.20 -4.32
N VAL A 73 11.31 -7.28 -4.96
CA VAL A 73 10.42 -6.32 -4.30
C VAL A 73 8.99 -6.59 -4.74
N ASN A 74 8.16 -7.04 -3.80
CA ASN A 74 6.75 -7.36 -4.07
C ASN A 74 5.82 -6.25 -3.57
N CYS A 75 5.38 -5.38 -4.48
CA CYS A 75 4.34 -4.36 -4.27
C CYS A 75 2.97 -4.81 -4.82
N ALA A 76 2.84 -6.05 -5.29
CA ALA A 76 1.57 -6.55 -5.82
C ALA A 76 0.59 -6.86 -4.69
N GLY A 77 -0.68 -6.58 -4.93
CA GLY A 77 -1.75 -6.89 -4.00
C GLY A 77 -3.13 -6.58 -4.57
N VAL A 78 -4.12 -7.37 -4.16
CA VAL A 78 -5.53 -7.09 -4.40
C VAL A 78 -6.05 -6.27 -3.23
N THR A 79 -6.40 -5.00 -3.51
CA THR A 79 -6.87 -4.02 -2.51
C THR A 79 -8.34 -3.64 -2.68
N ASP A 80 -9.05 -4.26 -3.63
CA ASP A 80 -10.46 -3.95 -3.92
C ASP A 80 -11.37 -4.45 -2.79
N MET A 81 -11.87 -3.54 -1.98
CA MET A 81 -12.74 -3.83 -0.84
C MET A 81 -14.20 -4.15 -1.24
N SER A 82 -14.52 -4.16 -2.54
CA SER A 82 -15.84 -4.54 -3.05
C SER A 82 -15.99 -6.05 -3.28
N LEU A 83 -14.88 -6.82 -3.25
CA LEU A 83 -14.92 -8.26 -3.41
C LEU A 83 -15.75 -8.93 -2.30
N LEU A 84 -16.55 -9.90 -2.70
CA LEU A 84 -17.54 -10.53 -1.82
C LEU A 84 -16.98 -11.73 -1.06
N ARG A 85 -15.97 -12.42 -1.60
CA ARG A 85 -15.40 -13.64 -1.03
C ARG A 85 -13.95 -13.44 -0.63
N TYR A 86 -13.54 -14.12 0.44
CA TYR A 86 -12.17 -14.12 0.93
C TYR A 86 -11.20 -14.74 -0.08
N GLU A 87 -11.65 -15.80 -0.74
CA GLU A 87 -10.86 -16.59 -1.69
C GLU A 87 -10.40 -15.75 -2.90
N ASP A 88 -11.15 -14.70 -3.26
CA ASP A 88 -10.81 -13.83 -4.39
C ASP A 88 -9.52 -13.00 -4.15
N TYR A 89 -9.10 -12.87 -2.89
CA TYR A 89 -7.85 -12.18 -2.52
C TYR A 89 -6.64 -13.12 -2.49
N LEU A 90 -6.84 -14.39 -2.19
CA LEU A 90 -5.76 -15.33 -1.82
C LEU A 90 -4.72 -15.52 -2.91
N PRO A 91 -5.07 -15.64 -4.22
CA PRO A 91 -4.07 -15.91 -5.26
C PRO A 91 -2.93 -14.89 -5.28
N VAL A 92 -3.22 -13.60 -5.06
CA VAL A 92 -2.20 -12.54 -5.09
C VAL A 92 -1.71 -12.18 -3.70
N ASN A 93 -2.58 -12.16 -2.67
CA ASN A 93 -2.18 -11.67 -1.35
C ASN A 93 -1.50 -12.75 -0.51
N ARG A 94 -1.77 -14.04 -0.74
CA ARG A 94 -1.17 -15.17 -0.01
C ARG A 94 -0.34 -16.07 -0.92
N ASP A 95 -0.94 -16.61 -1.98
CA ASP A 95 -0.31 -17.70 -2.77
C ASP A 95 0.90 -17.20 -3.55
N LEU A 96 0.91 -15.92 -3.97
CA LEU A 96 2.09 -15.30 -4.55
C LEU A 96 3.26 -15.28 -3.56
N CYS A 97 3.04 -15.06 -2.26
CA CYS A 97 4.12 -15.10 -1.26
C CYS A 97 4.78 -16.49 -1.19
N ILE A 98 3.97 -17.55 -1.25
CA ILE A 98 4.47 -18.93 -1.30
C ILE A 98 5.27 -19.17 -2.58
N ARG A 99 4.77 -18.71 -3.74
CA ARG A 99 5.50 -18.81 -5.02
C ARG A 99 6.82 -18.06 -5.01
N LEU A 100 6.88 -16.89 -4.34
CA LEU A 100 8.14 -16.14 -4.19
C LEU A 100 9.17 -16.88 -3.33
N LEU A 101 8.77 -17.56 -2.28
CA LEU A 101 9.66 -18.43 -1.50
C LEU A 101 10.19 -19.59 -2.35
N GLN A 102 9.33 -20.21 -3.17
CA GLN A 102 9.73 -21.24 -4.13
C GLN A 102 10.69 -20.69 -5.19
N LEU A 103 10.42 -19.47 -5.71
CA LEU A 103 11.30 -18.77 -6.65
C LEU A 103 12.69 -18.55 -6.02
N MET A 104 12.76 -18.03 -4.80
CA MET A 104 14.02 -17.81 -4.08
C MET A 104 14.84 -19.11 -3.98
N ASN A 105 14.20 -20.23 -3.64
CA ASN A 105 14.84 -21.54 -3.60
C ASN A 105 15.40 -21.99 -4.96
N ARG A 106 14.65 -21.76 -6.06
CA ARG A 106 15.08 -22.20 -7.39
C ARG A 106 16.19 -21.35 -7.99
N THR A 107 16.16 -20.04 -7.70
CA THR A 107 17.06 -19.06 -8.34
C THR A 107 18.27 -18.69 -7.48
N GLY A 108 18.27 -19.02 -6.20
CA GLY A 108 19.30 -18.59 -5.25
C GLY A 108 19.14 -17.13 -4.79
N ILE A 109 18.08 -16.44 -5.17
CA ILE A 109 17.77 -15.10 -4.65
C ILE A 109 17.55 -15.20 -3.13
N SER A 110 18.28 -14.40 -2.37
CA SER A 110 18.21 -14.43 -0.90
C SER A 110 17.56 -13.19 -0.28
N ARG A 111 17.09 -12.22 -1.11
CA ARG A 111 16.52 -10.96 -0.61
C ARG A 111 15.10 -10.75 -1.12
N LEU A 112 14.16 -10.51 -0.17
CA LEU A 112 12.75 -10.21 -0.47
C LEU A 112 12.25 -9.08 0.41
N VAL A 113 11.74 -8.02 -0.20
CA VAL A 113 10.94 -7.00 0.49
C VAL A 113 9.48 -7.17 0.06
N HIS A 114 8.62 -7.50 1.02
CA HIS A 114 7.19 -7.73 0.77
C HIS A 114 6.35 -6.59 1.33
N THR A 115 5.51 -5.99 0.49
CA THR A 115 4.53 -5.00 0.92
C THR A 115 3.25 -5.65 1.39
N SER A 116 2.99 -5.53 2.69
CA SER A 116 1.72 -5.88 3.33
C SER A 116 0.84 -4.63 3.54
N THR A 117 0.32 -4.42 4.71
CA THR A 117 -0.52 -3.26 5.08
C THR A 117 -0.51 -3.06 6.60
N ALA A 118 -0.61 -1.84 7.08
CA ALA A 118 -0.78 -1.56 8.50
C ALA A 118 -2.05 -2.21 9.10
N ASN A 119 -3.03 -2.55 8.25
CA ASN A 119 -4.27 -3.20 8.68
C ASN A 119 -4.07 -4.65 9.19
N THR A 120 -2.90 -5.27 9.01
CA THR A 120 -2.55 -6.57 9.61
C THR A 120 -2.03 -6.45 11.04
N ILE A 121 -1.84 -5.21 11.50
CA ILE A 121 -1.35 -4.84 12.82
C ILE A 121 -2.48 -4.13 13.57
N GLY A 122 -2.51 -4.19 14.88
CA GLY A 122 -3.45 -3.44 15.71
C GLY A 122 -3.17 -1.93 15.62
N TYR A 123 -4.20 -1.13 15.79
CA TYR A 123 -4.09 0.33 15.80
C TYR A 123 -4.17 0.87 17.23
N GLY A 124 -3.57 2.03 17.44
CA GLY A 124 -3.61 2.75 18.70
C GLY A 124 -4.57 3.94 18.70
N THR A 125 -4.45 4.74 19.74
CA THR A 125 -5.19 5.99 19.95
C THR A 125 -4.26 7.20 19.75
N PRO A 126 -4.78 8.45 19.76
CA PRO A 126 -3.92 9.63 19.71
C PRO A 126 -2.85 9.68 20.82
N ASP A 127 -3.19 9.18 22.01
CA ASP A 127 -2.33 9.23 23.20
C ASP A 127 -1.41 8.00 23.32
N ALA A 128 -1.72 6.91 22.61
CA ALA A 128 -0.98 5.65 22.63
C ALA A 128 -1.01 5.01 21.25
N CYS A 129 -0.10 5.43 20.36
CA CYS A 129 0.04 4.85 19.03
C CYS A 129 0.49 3.39 19.09
N ALA A 130 0.00 2.56 18.19
CA ALA A 130 0.38 1.15 18.13
C ALA A 130 1.68 0.95 17.35
N ASP A 131 2.51 0.03 17.81
CA ASP A 131 3.71 -0.44 17.12
C ASP A 131 3.45 -1.76 16.36
N GLU A 132 4.49 -2.35 15.78
CA GLU A 132 4.43 -3.60 15.00
C GLU A 132 4.06 -4.84 15.82
N GLN A 133 4.08 -4.77 17.14
CA GLN A 133 3.73 -5.89 18.04
C GLN A 133 2.23 -5.92 18.36
N ALA A 134 1.51 -4.83 18.11
CA ALA A 134 0.10 -4.72 18.44
C ALA A 134 -0.74 -5.81 17.72
N PRO A 135 -1.55 -6.58 18.45
CA PRO A 135 -2.35 -7.65 17.87
C PRO A 135 -3.46 -7.08 16.99
N MET A 136 -3.68 -7.72 15.85
CA MET A 136 -4.76 -7.36 14.92
C MET A 136 -6.11 -7.37 15.62
N GLN A 137 -6.90 -6.29 15.46
CA GLN A 137 -8.17 -6.11 16.17
C GLN A 137 -9.30 -5.69 15.21
N PRO A 138 -10.59 -5.78 15.64
CA PRO A 138 -11.71 -5.26 14.85
C PRO A 138 -11.55 -3.74 14.58
N PRO A 139 -11.97 -3.27 13.38
CA PRO A 139 -12.70 -3.98 12.33
C PRO A 139 -11.80 -4.80 11.39
N PHE A 140 -10.47 -4.67 11.45
CA PHE A 140 -9.54 -5.29 10.50
C PHE A 140 -9.47 -6.80 10.62
N SER A 141 -9.57 -7.36 11.82
CA SER A 141 -9.65 -8.81 12.05
C SER A 141 -10.90 -9.48 11.43
N ARG A 142 -11.80 -8.69 10.83
CA ARG A 142 -12.95 -9.14 10.05
C ARG A 142 -12.90 -8.68 8.58
N SER A 143 -11.82 -8.00 8.17
CA SER A 143 -11.62 -7.54 6.80
C SER A 143 -10.97 -8.63 5.96
N TYR A 144 -11.62 -9.08 4.88
CA TYR A 144 -11.06 -10.09 3.98
C TYR A 144 -9.74 -9.64 3.37
N TYR A 145 -9.63 -8.36 3.04
CA TYR A 145 -8.37 -7.77 2.58
C TYR A 145 -7.26 -7.92 3.64
N ALA A 146 -7.50 -7.45 4.87
CA ALA A 146 -6.48 -7.49 5.91
C ALA A 146 -6.11 -8.92 6.29
N LEU A 147 -7.09 -9.81 6.40
CA LEU A 147 -6.88 -11.25 6.68
C LEU A 147 -6.06 -11.92 5.57
N SER A 148 -6.33 -11.62 4.30
CA SER A 148 -5.59 -12.20 3.17
C SER A 148 -4.13 -11.71 3.12
N LYS A 149 -3.88 -10.44 3.45
CA LYS A 149 -2.51 -9.90 3.57
C LYS A 149 -1.78 -10.56 4.75
N ARG A 150 -2.44 -10.72 5.89
CA ARG A 150 -1.88 -11.42 7.04
C ARG A 150 -1.49 -12.87 6.70
N ALA A 151 -2.37 -13.59 5.99
CA ALA A 151 -2.09 -14.96 5.53
C ALA A 151 -0.89 -15.02 4.56
N GLY A 152 -0.54 -13.93 3.87
CA GLY A 152 0.68 -13.82 3.06
C GLY A 152 1.93 -13.53 3.88
N GLU A 153 1.80 -12.80 5.00
CA GLU A 153 2.94 -12.52 5.91
C GLU A 153 3.43 -13.80 6.60
N GLU A 154 2.53 -14.67 7.03
CA GLU A 154 2.84 -15.85 7.83
C GLU A 154 3.91 -16.77 7.22
N PRO A 155 3.78 -17.24 5.96
CA PRO A 155 4.82 -18.08 5.34
C PRO A 155 6.16 -17.34 5.17
N LEU A 156 6.15 -16.01 4.96
CA LEU A 156 7.37 -15.21 4.83
C LEU A 156 8.11 -15.10 6.16
N LEU A 157 7.40 -14.87 7.27
CA LEU A 157 7.97 -14.83 8.62
C LEU A 157 8.54 -16.19 9.03
N GLN A 158 7.82 -17.26 8.72
CA GLN A 158 8.28 -18.63 8.97
C GLN A 158 9.57 -18.92 8.16
N ALA A 159 9.59 -18.57 6.87
CA ALA A 159 10.78 -18.78 6.04
C ALA A 159 11.99 -17.98 6.54
N ALA A 160 11.80 -16.74 6.96
CA ALA A 160 12.87 -15.92 7.53
C ALA A 160 13.49 -16.54 8.79
N SER A 161 12.70 -17.26 9.61
CA SER A 161 13.22 -17.96 10.79
C SER A 161 13.94 -19.28 10.46
N GLN A 162 13.58 -19.92 9.34
CA GLN A 162 14.16 -21.20 8.89
C GLN A 162 15.39 -21.05 8.01
N HIS A 163 15.55 -19.89 7.35
CA HIS A 163 16.64 -19.58 6.43
C HIS A 163 17.42 -18.34 6.91
N PRO A 164 18.41 -18.49 7.81
CA PRO A 164 19.16 -17.35 8.36
C PRO A 164 19.97 -16.56 7.30
N ASP A 165 20.25 -17.18 6.17
CA ASP A 165 20.88 -16.58 4.98
C ASP A 165 19.93 -15.75 4.14
N TRP A 166 18.64 -15.84 4.37
CA TRP A 166 17.64 -15.03 3.67
C TRP A 166 17.35 -13.72 4.39
N HIS A 167 17.30 -12.66 3.62
CA HIS A 167 16.90 -11.34 4.09
C HIS A 167 15.46 -11.04 3.63
N ILE A 168 14.49 -11.39 4.48
CA ILE A 168 13.06 -11.18 4.21
C ILE A 168 12.53 -10.08 5.12
N VAL A 169 12.15 -8.95 4.55
CA VAL A 169 11.58 -7.80 5.27
C VAL A 169 10.13 -7.60 4.84
N ILE A 170 9.24 -7.42 5.80
CA ILE A 170 7.83 -7.09 5.56
C ILE A 170 7.61 -5.63 5.90
N VAL A 171 7.03 -4.88 4.97
CA VAL A 171 6.65 -3.50 5.19
C VAL A 171 5.12 -3.36 5.22
N ASN A 172 4.61 -2.59 6.16
CA ASN A 172 3.20 -2.43 6.45
C ASN A 172 2.78 -0.95 6.27
N PRO A 173 2.53 -0.51 5.02
CA PRO A 173 2.16 0.88 4.77
C PRO A 173 0.82 1.24 5.39
N GLY A 174 0.73 2.48 5.92
CA GLY A 174 -0.50 3.15 6.30
C GLY A 174 -1.24 3.71 5.09
N PHE A 175 -1.92 4.84 5.26
CA PHE A 175 -2.69 5.45 4.18
C PHE A 175 -1.77 6.32 3.30
N MET A 176 -1.34 5.77 2.17
CA MET A 176 -0.41 6.42 1.24
C MET A 176 -1.10 7.48 0.38
N VAL A 177 -0.46 8.64 0.25
CA VAL A 177 -0.91 9.76 -0.60
C VAL A 177 0.25 10.22 -1.48
N GLY A 178 -0.01 10.58 -2.74
CA GLY A 178 0.98 11.15 -3.65
C GLY A 178 0.68 10.92 -5.12
N ALA A 179 1.64 11.24 -5.97
CA ALA A 179 1.52 11.12 -7.41
C ALA A 179 1.48 9.66 -7.91
N TYR A 180 1.01 9.47 -9.14
CA TYR A 180 0.95 8.21 -9.88
C TYR A 180 -0.14 7.22 -9.39
N ASP A 181 -1.20 7.71 -8.75
CA ASP A 181 -2.40 6.90 -8.46
C ASP A 181 -3.32 6.82 -9.70
N THR A 182 -2.84 6.14 -10.74
CA THR A 182 -3.50 6.02 -12.07
C THR A 182 -4.88 5.39 -11.99
N LYS A 183 -5.09 4.50 -11.03
CA LYS A 183 -6.40 3.90 -10.70
C LYS A 183 -6.77 4.38 -9.29
N PRO A 184 -7.39 5.55 -9.13
CA PRO A 184 -7.52 6.18 -7.83
C PRO A 184 -7.92 5.17 -6.75
N SER A 185 -6.96 4.83 -5.89
CA SER A 185 -7.12 3.97 -4.72
C SER A 185 -7.30 4.84 -3.48
N SER A 186 -6.22 5.30 -2.88
CA SER A 186 -6.22 6.32 -1.83
C SER A 186 -6.61 7.70 -2.36
N GLY A 187 -6.31 8.02 -3.59
CA GLY A 187 -6.74 9.23 -4.29
C GLY A 187 -8.26 9.43 -4.31
N LYS A 188 -9.06 8.37 -4.19
CA LYS A 188 -10.52 8.50 -4.03
C LYS A 188 -10.89 9.36 -2.81
N LEU A 189 -10.14 9.26 -1.72
CA LEU A 189 -10.38 10.09 -0.53
C LEU A 189 -10.15 11.57 -0.85
N LEU A 190 -9.05 11.90 -1.54
CA LEU A 190 -8.75 13.27 -1.96
C LEU A 190 -9.82 13.82 -2.91
N LEU A 191 -10.15 13.04 -3.95
CA LEU A 191 -11.13 13.45 -4.96
C LEU A 191 -12.52 13.62 -4.38
N SER A 192 -12.91 12.81 -3.38
CA SER A 192 -14.21 12.91 -2.73
C SER A 192 -14.43 14.23 -2.01
N GLY A 193 -13.38 14.86 -1.48
CA GLY A 193 -13.41 16.13 -0.76
C GLY A 193 -13.05 17.36 -1.60
N TYR A 194 -12.48 17.19 -2.79
CA TYR A 194 -11.89 18.29 -3.54
C TYR A 194 -12.92 19.36 -3.95
N ARG A 195 -12.69 20.60 -3.50
CA ARG A 195 -13.49 21.80 -3.79
C ARG A 195 -15.00 21.67 -3.44
N LYS A 196 -15.36 20.74 -2.57
CA LYS A 196 -16.75 20.68 -2.06
C LYS A 196 -16.96 21.75 -0.99
N ALA A 197 -18.01 22.54 -1.12
CA ALA A 197 -18.36 23.57 -0.12
C ALA A 197 -18.68 22.95 1.23
N VAL A 198 -19.38 21.80 1.23
CA VAL A 198 -19.74 21.04 2.43
C VAL A 198 -19.29 19.59 2.24
N MET A 199 -18.59 19.05 3.23
CA MET A 199 -18.10 17.67 3.23
C MET A 199 -18.51 16.96 4.51
N PRO A 200 -19.32 15.90 4.42
CA PRO A 200 -19.58 15.01 5.54
C PRO A 200 -18.34 14.15 5.82
N VAL A 201 -17.92 14.11 7.07
CA VAL A 201 -16.65 13.44 7.46
C VAL A 201 -16.91 12.49 8.63
N PRO A 202 -16.49 11.22 8.54
CA PRO A 202 -16.48 10.31 9.67
C PRO A 202 -15.55 10.80 10.79
N LYS A 203 -15.77 10.32 12.02
CA LYS A 203 -14.94 10.69 13.18
C LYS A 203 -13.56 10.05 13.19
N GLY A 204 -13.34 8.96 12.46
CA GLY A 204 -12.10 8.22 12.47
C GLY A 204 -10.90 9.00 11.93
N GLY A 205 -9.76 8.37 11.99
CA GLY A 205 -8.48 8.91 11.53
C GLY A 205 -7.61 7.83 10.90
N LYS A 206 -6.54 8.28 10.26
CA LYS A 206 -5.55 7.40 9.64
C LYS A 206 -4.15 7.93 9.86
N SER A 207 -3.18 7.05 9.80
CA SER A 207 -1.79 7.42 9.66
C SER A 207 -1.49 7.62 8.18
N PHE A 208 -1.38 8.88 7.78
CA PHE A 208 -1.12 9.28 6.39
C PHE A 208 0.39 9.34 6.13
N ILE A 209 0.83 8.80 5.00
CA ILE A 209 2.23 8.85 4.59
C ILE A 209 2.36 9.33 3.14
N HIS A 210 3.40 10.11 2.85
CA HIS A 210 3.79 10.38 1.47
C HIS A 210 4.26 9.09 0.79
N VAL A 211 3.70 8.76 -0.36
CA VAL A 211 4.03 7.50 -1.06
C VAL A 211 5.52 7.41 -1.43
N ALA A 212 6.18 8.55 -1.70
CA ALA A 212 7.61 8.58 -1.97
C ALA A 212 8.44 8.19 -0.74
N ASP A 213 8.03 8.58 0.48
CA ASP A 213 8.71 8.17 1.71
C ASP A 213 8.62 6.66 1.92
N ALA A 214 7.44 6.09 1.66
CA ALA A 214 7.27 4.64 1.67
C ALA A 214 8.14 3.94 0.62
N ALA A 215 8.28 4.54 -0.57
CA ALA A 215 9.14 4.00 -1.64
C ALA A 215 10.62 4.02 -1.24
N VAL A 216 11.10 5.11 -0.60
CA VAL A 216 12.46 5.20 -0.06
C VAL A 216 12.70 4.11 0.98
N ALA A 217 11.78 3.94 1.94
CA ALA A 217 11.90 2.91 2.97
C ALA A 217 11.95 1.49 2.38
N ILE A 218 11.13 1.21 1.35
CA ILE A 218 11.12 -0.08 0.65
C ILE A 218 12.44 -0.33 -0.09
N ALA A 219 12.97 0.66 -0.78
CA ALA A 219 14.27 0.53 -1.45
C ALA A 219 15.39 0.30 -0.43
N ASN A 220 15.38 1.03 0.68
CA ASN A 220 16.34 0.86 1.77
C ASN A 220 16.22 -0.52 2.46
N ALA A 221 15.01 -1.07 2.55
CA ALA A 221 14.77 -2.39 3.15
C ALA A 221 15.46 -3.55 2.42
N LEU A 222 15.93 -3.34 1.18
CA LEU A 222 16.75 -4.32 0.46
C LEU A 222 18.11 -4.60 1.13
N THR A 223 18.64 -3.63 1.87
CA THR A 223 19.96 -3.71 2.52
C THR A 223 19.95 -3.35 3.99
N ARG A 224 18.85 -2.79 4.47
CA ARG A 224 18.63 -2.36 5.85
C ARG A 224 17.49 -3.15 6.48
N GLY A 225 17.29 -2.94 7.76
CA GLY A 225 16.27 -3.64 8.53
C GLY A 225 16.70 -5.05 8.93
N THR A 226 15.89 -5.68 9.74
CA THR A 226 16.13 -7.02 10.28
C THR A 226 15.25 -8.03 9.56
N SER A 227 15.84 -9.13 9.08
CA SER A 227 15.09 -10.24 8.48
C SER A 227 14.06 -10.80 9.46
N GLY A 228 12.88 -11.15 8.96
CA GLY A 228 11.78 -11.64 9.77
C GLY A 228 11.03 -10.55 10.57
N GLN A 229 11.36 -9.26 10.39
CA GLN A 229 10.66 -8.17 11.05
C GLN A 229 9.63 -7.50 10.11
N ARG A 230 8.62 -6.90 10.76
CA ARG A 230 7.64 -6.01 10.16
C ARG A 230 8.01 -4.56 10.43
N TYR A 231 7.73 -3.67 9.49
CA TYR A 231 8.00 -2.23 9.59
C TYR A 231 6.76 -1.42 9.20
N LEU A 232 6.23 -0.63 10.12
CA LEU A 232 5.13 0.28 9.88
C LEU A 232 5.60 1.49 9.05
N LEU A 233 5.27 1.51 7.76
CA LEU A 233 5.52 2.66 6.90
C LEU A 233 4.35 3.63 7.02
N THR A 234 4.38 4.44 8.07
CA THR A 234 3.33 5.39 8.42
C THR A 234 3.93 6.79 8.62
N GLY A 235 3.09 7.80 8.66
CA GLY A 235 3.55 9.19 8.80
C GLY A 235 2.69 9.95 9.80
N GLN A 236 1.98 11.00 9.38
CA GLN A 236 1.19 11.84 10.26
C GLN A 236 -0.14 11.17 10.65
N ASN A 237 -0.36 11.00 11.94
CA ASN A 237 -1.61 10.51 12.53
C ASN A 237 -2.63 11.66 12.55
N LEU A 238 -3.60 11.64 11.64
CA LEU A 238 -4.59 12.71 11.49
C LEU A 238 -6.00 12.12 11.48
N SER A 239 -6.94 12.79 12.17
CA SER A 239 -8.36 12.53 11.93
C SER A 239 -8.72 12.90 10.49
N LEU A 240 -9.74 12.28 9.92
CA LEU A 240 -10.23 12.61 8.58
C LEU A 240 -10.59 14.10 8.46
N LYS A 241 -11.11 14.70 9.55
CA LYS A 241 -11.39 16.15 9.60
C LYS A 241 -10.12 17.00 9.48
N GLN A 242 -9.01 16.60 10.17
CA GLN A 242 -7.72 17.28 10.05
C GLN A 242 -7.15 17.13 8.65
N PHE A 243 -7.20 15.92 8.09
CA PHE A 243 -6.72 15.65 6.72
C PHE A 243 -7.44 16.54 5.68
N TYR A 244 -8.77 16.63 5.71
CA TYR A 244 -9.50 17.50 4.78
C TYR A 244 -9.23 19.00 5.00
N ARG A 245 -8.90 19.42 6.23
CA ARG A 245 -8.41 20.79 6.48
C ARG A 245 -7.05 21.04 5.84
N VAL A 246 -6.12 20.08 5.94
CA VAL A 246 -4.82 20.15 5.26
C VAL A 246 -5.04 20.25 3.76
N GLN A 247 -5.85 19.37 3.18
CA GLN A 247 -6.17 19.38 1.75
C GLN A 247 -6.75 20.74 1.30
N ALA A 248 -7.74 21.28 2.01
CA ALA A 248 -8.37 22.55 1.66
C ALA A 248 -7.38 23.72 1.71
N ARG A 249 -6.49 23.75 2.72
CA ARG A 249 -5.44 24.77 2.83
C ARG A 249 -4.41 24.64 1.69
N THR A 250 -3.92 23.43 1.44
CA THR A 250 -2.91 23.16 0.39
C THR A 250 -3.43 23.49 -1.00
N CYS A 251 -4.70 23.23 -1.28
CA CYS A 251 -5.34 23.48 -2.57
C CYS A 251 -6.08 24.84 -2.64
N ASN A 252 -5.90 25.68 -1.63
CA ASN A 252 -6.43 27.06 -1.55
C ASN A 252 -7.94 27.17 -1.81
N TYR A 253 -8.74 26.41 -1.02
CA TYR A 253 -10.20 26.55 -1.01
C TYR A 253 -10.79 26.46 0.41
N ARG A 254 -12.02 26.95 0.57
CA ARG A 254 -12.75 26.87 1.84
C ARG A 254 -13.73 25.70 1.81
N GLN A 255 -13.89 25.03 2.94
CA GLN A 255 -14.76 23.86 3.07
C GLN A 255 -15.36 23.81 4.48
N CYS A 256 -16.66 23.58 4.56
CA CYS A 256 -17.35 23.27 5.81
C CYS A 256 -17.32 21.75 6.03
N LEU A 257 -16.71 21.31 7.14
CA LEU A 257 -16.59 19.88 7.48
C LEU A 257 -17.62 19.50 8.55
N LEU A 258 -18.62 18.71 8.17
CA LEU A 258 -19.68 18.23 9.06
C LEU A 258 -19.34 16.82 9.56
N LEU A 259 -19.19 16.65 10.86
CA LEU A 259 -18.98 15.33 11.45
C LEU A 259 -20.23 14.48 11.32
N LEU A 260 -20.09 13.32 10.69
CA LEU A 260 -21.18 12.34 10.60
C LEU A 260 -21.34 11.60 11.92
N PRO A 261 -22.55 11.47 12.44
CA PRO A 261 -22.84 10.62 13.60
C PRO A 261 -22.67 9.13 13.22
N ASP A 262 -22.16 8.35 14.17
CA ASP A 262 -21.82 6.94 13.95
C ASP A 262 -23.04 6.09 13.56
N TRP A 263 -24.24 6.42 14.08
CA TRP A 263 -25.46 5.70 13.72
C TRP A 263 -25.83 5.82 12.25
N LEU A 264 -25.57 6.99 11.62
CA LEU A 264 -25.83 7.20 10.19
C LEU A 264 -24.87 6.35 9.33
N LEU A 265 -23.61 6.31 9.72
CA LEU A 265 -22.62 5.44 9.08
C LEU A 265 -22.99 3.96 9.24
N ALA A 266 -23.42 3.54 10.43
CA ALA A 266 -23.86 2.17 10.68
C ALA A 266 -25.10 1.80 9.84
N ALA A 267 -26.07 2.72 9.69
CA ALA A 267 -27.24 2.51 8.84
C ALA A 267 -26.81 2.35 7.35
N ALA A 268 -25.94 3.25 6.86
CA ALA A 268 -25.40 3.15 5.50
C ALA A 268 -24.67 1.81 5.27
N GLY A 269 -23.89 1.36 6.24
CA GLY A 269 -23.21 0.05 6.19
C GLY A 269 -24.19 -1.12 6.06
N ARG A 270 -25.28 -1.12 6.84
CA ARG A 270 -26.33 -2.16 6.77
C ARG A 270 -27.04 -2.17 5.42
N CYS A 271 -27.36 -0.98 4.86
CA CYS A 271 -27.90 -0.89 3.50
C CYS A 271 -26.93 -1.50 2.47
N GLY A 272 -25.62 -1.24 2.61
CA GLY A 272 -24.63 -1.84 1.75
C GLY A 272 -24.55 -3.37 1.90
N ASP A 273 -24.70 -3.90 3.10
CA ASP A 273 -24.72 -5.35 3.32
C ASP A 273 -25.94 -6.01 2.62
N LEU A 274 -27.13 -5.36 2.66
CA LEU A 274 -28.31 -5.82 1.92
C LEU A 274 -28.05 -5.86 0.40
N LEU A 275 -27.42 -4.81 -0.16
CA LEU A 275 -27.05 -4.79 -1.58
C LEU A 275 -26.08 -5.93 -1.92
N ARG A 276 -25.14 -6.23 -1.04
CA ARG A 276 -24.20 -7.37 -1.21
C ARG A 276 -24.90 -8.73 -1.17
N LEU A 277 -25.92 -8.90 -0.31
CA LEU A 277 -26.74 -10.11 -0.30
C LEU A 277 -27.49 -10.32 -1.62
N CYS A 278 -27.83 -9.24 -2.31
CA CYS A 278 -28.37 -9.28 -3.68
C CYS A 278 -27.29 -9.48 -4.77
N GLY A 279 -26.05 -9.78 -4.40
CA GLY A 279 -24.94 -10.02 -5.34
C GLY A 279 -24.31 -8.74 -5.93
N LEU A 280 -24.74 -7.56 -5.49
CA LEU A 280 -24.19 -6.29 -5.99
C LEU A 280 -22.83 -5.98 -5.38
N ARG A 281 -21.83 -5.72 -6.23
CA ARG A 281 -20.50 -5.28 -5.79
C ARG A 281 -20.54 -3.82 -5.34
N THR A 282 -20.33 -3.59 -4.05
CA THR A 282 -20.24 -2.25 -3.47
C THR A 282 -19.15 -2.19 -2.40
N GLN A 283 -18.48 -1.06 -2.29
CA GLN A 283 -17.57 -0.79 -1.18
C GLN A 283 -18.33 -0.43 0.11
N LEU A 284 -19.61 -0.08 -0.01
CA LEU A 284 -20.45 0.18 1.15
C LEU A 284 -20.82 -1.15 1.82
N SER A 285 -20.39 -1.34 3.05
CA SER A 285 -20.75 -2.48 3.91
C SER A 285 -20.47 -2.11 5.36
N THR A 286 -21.11 -2.78 6.30
CA THR A 286 -20.84 -2.58 7.74
C THR A 286 -19.35 -2.80 8.04
N ARG A 287 -18.70 -3.77 7.41
CA ARG A 287 -17.27 -4.07 7.57
C ARG A 287 -16.39 -2.89 7.15
N ASN A 288 -16.66 -2.30 5.97
CA ASN A 288 -15.85 -1.21 5.42
C ASN A 288 -16.13 0.13 6.12
N VAL A 289 -17.39 0.40 6.44
CA VAL A 289 -17.79 1.63 7.12
C VAL A 289 -17.19 1.72 8.51
N ARG A 290 -17.12 0.61 9.26
CA ARG A 290 -16.48 0.58 10.59
C ARG A 290 -15.02 0.99 10.57
N GLN A 291 -14.29 0.76 9.46
CA GLN A 291 -12.91 1.21 9.30
C GLN A 291 -12.78 2.75 9.18
N LEU A 292 -13.86 3.45 8.86
CA LEU A 292 -13.90 4.91 8.84
C LEU A 292 -14.23 5.53 10.21
N MET A 293 -14.58 4.69 11.18
CA MET A 293 -15.00 5.13 12.52
C MET A 293 -13.87 5.01 13.57
N VAL A 294 -12.80 4.30 13.24
CA VAL A 294 -11.64 4.09 14.14
C VAL A 294 -10.47 4.99 13.77
N CYS A 295 -9.64 5.33 14.75
CA CYS A 295 -8.39 6.04 14.54
C CYS A 295 -7.27 5.01 14.33
N GLU A 296 -6.81 4.87 13.10
CA GLU A 296 -5.72 3.98 12.72
C GLU A 296 -4.38 4.71 12.95
N TYR A 297 -3.95 4.84 14.20
CA TYR A 297 -2.75 5.58 14.58
C TYR A 297 -1.63 4.64 14.97
N TYR A 298 -0.45 4.89 14.40
CA TYR A 298 0.71 4.03 14.50
C TYR A 298 1.97 4.81 14.89
N ASP A 299 2.88 4.12 15.56
CA ASP A 299 4.26 4.55 15.76
C ASP A 299 5.12 4.00 14.63
N ASN A 300 5.88 4.87 13.97
CA ASN A 300 6.76 4.54 12.86
C ASN A 300 8.26 4.65 13.20
N SER A 301 8.59 4.81 14.47
CA SER A 301 9.95 5.07 14.94
C SER A 301 10.94 4.02 14.45
N ARG A 302 10.54 2.74 14.41
CA ARG A 302 11.36 1.64 13.90
C ARG A 302 11.68 1.82 12.41
N ALA A 303 10.70 2.13 11.57
CA ALA A 303 10.95 2.33 10.14
C ALA A 303 11.81 3.57 9.88
N VAL A 304 11.65 4.63 10.66
CA VAL A 304 12.50 5.83 10.59
C VAL A 304 13.94 5.49 10.95
N ALA A 305 14.17 4.78 12.05
CA ALA A 305 15.51 4.44 12.53
C ALA A 305 16.21 3.43 11.61
N ASP A 306 15.57 2.28 11.34
CA ASP A 306 16.21 1.15 10.68
C ASP A 306 16.25 1.32 9.15
N LEU A 307 15.15 1.83 8.56
CA LEU A 307 15.03 1.98 7.11
C LEU A 307 15.35 3.39 6.63
N ALA A 308 15.73 4.32 7.51
CA ALA A 308 15.93 5.73 7.20
C ALA A 308 14.74 6.31 6.41
N MET A 309 13.51 6.00 6.84
CA MET A 309 12.28 6.46 6.21
C MET A 309 12.12 7.97 6.39
N PRO A 310 11.98 8.75 5.31
CA PRO A 310 11.71 10.18 5.42
C PRO A 310 10.36 10.47 6.09
N GLN A 311 10.18 11.69 6.57
CA GLN A 311 8.96 12.16 7.25
C GLN A 311 8.44 13.44 6.57
N THR A 312 8.08 13.32 5.31
CA THR A 312 7.55 14.44 4.52
C THR A 312 6.16 14.85 4.99
N ASP A 313 5.93 16.15 5.14
CA ASP A 313 4.60 16.66 5.52
C ASP A 313 3.53 16.21 4.52
N ILE A 314 2.38 15.76 5.02
CA ILE A 314 1.29 15.25 4.18
C ILE A 314 0.71 16.33 3.24
N ALA A 315 0.88 17.60 3.54
CA ALA A 315 0.51 18.69 2.64
C ALA A 315 1.31 18.61 1.32
N GLN A 316 2.60 18.20 1.38
CA GLN A 316 3.39 18.00 0.16
C GLN A 316 2.84 16.82 -0.65
N ALA A 317 2.48 15.71 -0.02
CA ALA A 317 1.88 14.57 -0.69
C ALA A 317 0.55 14.92 -1.39
N VAL A 318 -0.28 15.75 -0.74
CA VAL A 318 -1.51 16.30 -1.34
C VAL A 318 -1.20 17.18 -2.55
N LYS A 319 -0.20 18.06 -2.44
CA LYS A 319 0.24 18.91 -3.55
C LYS A 319 0.72 18.08 -4.73
N ASP A 320 1.56 17.07 -4.49
CA ASP A 320 2.12 16.20 -5.52
C ASP A 320 1.03 15.38 -6.22
N PHE A 321 0.04 14.87 -5.45
CA PHE A 321 -1.12 14.20 -6.03
C PHE A 321 -1.85 15.10 -7.03
N TYR A 322 -2.20 16.34 -6.64
CA TYR A 322 -2.96 17.23 -7.52
C TYR A 322 -2.12 17.79 -8.67
N SER A 323 -0.85 18.07 -8.46
CA SER A 323 0.08 18.50 -9.52
C SER A 323 0.23 17.44 -10.61
N TRP A 324 0.18 16.17 -10.25
CA TRP A 324 0.18 15.06 -11.19
C TRP A 324 -1.22 14.79 -11.78
N TYR A 325 -2.27 14.72 -10.95
CA TYR A 325 -3.59 14.25 -11.36
C TYR A 325 -4.35 15.24 -12.26
N LEU A 326 -4.28 16.55 -11.96
CA LEU A 326 -5.06 17.55 -12.69
C LEU A 326 -4.64 17.72 -14.16
N PRO A 327 -3.34 17.70 -14.52
CA PRO A 327 -2.91 17.69 -15.92
C PRO A 327 -3.32 16.44 -16.67
N CYS A 328 -3.20 15.24 -16.05
CA CYS A 328 -3.58 13.96 -16.68
C CYS A 328 -5.06 13.87 -17.06
N LYS A 329 -5.94 14.66 -16.42
CA LYS A 329 -7.38 14.70 -16.77
C LYS A 329 -7.73 15.70 -17.88
N LYS A 330 -6.79 16.51 -18.31
CA LYS A 330 -7.00 17.49 -19.41
C LYS A 330 -6.54 16.94 -20.76
N GLN A 331 -5.88 15.80 -20.77
CA GLN A 331 -5.55 14.98 -21.96
C GLN A 331 -6.59 13.88 -22.12
#